data_8c16fcc698a9b9651f442b97e5cbaa19
#
_entry.id   8c16fcc698a9b9651f442b97e5cbaa19
#
_cell.length_a   1.000
_cell.length_b   1.000
_cell.length_c   1.000
_cell.angle_alpha   90.00
_cell.angle_beta   90.00
_cell.angle_gamma   90.00
#
_symmetry.space_group_name_H-M   'P 1'
#
loop_
_entity.id
_entity.type
_entity.pdbx_description
1 polymer ?
#
loop_
_entity_poly.entity_id
_entity_poly.type
_entity_poly.pdbx_seq_one_letter_code
_entity_poly.pdbx_strand_id
1 'polypeptide(L)'
;MLDDKRLLIPDIAGNRLFHGFENLETNPKAGLIFMIPGCDVTFRVNGRATRITKSDDGLNGPDGKEWDVEAFFSDDHTKILQGTLIEIDQTYIHCPRSFLFSEFWNTETIKKNQKANVTADWGVRWRKTFE
;
A
#
# COMPACT_ATOMS: atom_id res chain seq x y z
N MET A 1 -2.88 -3.27 -12.23
CA MET A 1 -4.34 -3.01 -12.40
C MET A 1 -4.94 -4.23 -13.06
N LEU A 2 -6.06 -4.75 -12.57
CA LEU A 2 -6.72 -5.90 -13.19
C LEU A 2 -7.60 -5.48 -14.37
N ASP A 3 -8.29 -4.36 -14.20
CA ASP A 3 -9.13 -3.70 -15.21
C ASP A 3 -9.35 -2.23 -14.82
N ASP A 4 -10.28 -1.55 -15.50
CA ASP A 4 -10.56 -0.12 -15.29
C ASP A 4 -11.14 0.22 -13.91
N LYS A 5 -11.57 -0.78 -13.14
CA LYS A 5 -12.26 -0.60 -11.85
C LYS A 5 -11.63 -1.36 -10.69
N ARG A 6 -10.64 -2.19 -10.95
CA ARG A 6 -10.07 -3.06 -9.92
C ARG A 6 -8.55 -2.99 -9.85
N LEU A 7 -8.06 -2.86 -8.62
CA LEU A 7 -6.64 -2.96 -8.29
C LEU A 7 -6.43 -4.19 -7.40
N LEU A 8 -5.36 -4.92 -7.65
CA LEU A 8 -4.88 -5.95 -6.75
C LEU A 8 -3.54 -5.51 -6.16
N ILE A 9 -3.46 -5.55 -4.83
CA ILE A 9 -2.24 -5.31 -4.08
C ILE A 9 -1.85 -6.64 -3.46
N PRO A 10 -0.77 -7.27 -3.92
CA PRO A 10 -0.28 -8.49 -3.31
C PRO A 10 0.37 -8.20 -1.96
N ASP A 11 0.17 -9.10 -1.01
CA ASP A 11 0.86 -9.09 0.27
C ASP A 11 2.03 -10.08 0.22
N ILE A 12 3.22 -9.51 0.32
CA ILE A 12 4.48 -10.24 0.24
C ILE A 12 4.91 -10.61 1.66
N ALA A 13 5.50 -11.78 1.82
CA ALA A 13 6.01 -12.23 3.09
C ALA A 13 6.96 -11.19 3.72
N GLY A 14 6.60 -10.68 4.89
CA GLY A 14 7.32 -9.62 5.59
C GLY A 14 7.14 -9.70 7.11
N ASN A 15 6.71 -8.62 7.72
CA ASN A 15 6.60 -8.47 9.17
C ASN A 15 5.47 -9.28 9.83
N ARG A 16 4.59 -9.92 9.06
CA ARG A 16 3.43 -10.71 9.50
C ARG A 16 2.43 -9.94 10.38
N LEU A 17 2.37 -8.62 10.23
CA LEU A 17 1.37 -7.79 10.90
C LEU A 17 0.12 -7.70 10.01
N PHE A 18 -0.92 -8.45 10.38
CA PHE A 18 -2.13 -8.58 9.57
C PHE A 18 -3.28 -7.67 10.02
N HIS A 19 -3.04 -6.72 10.91
CA HIS A 19 -4.07 -5.81 11.44
C HIS A 19 -4.86 -5.07 10.34
N GLY A 20 -4.21 -4.76 9.21
CA GLY A 20 -4.89 -4.17 8.05
C GLY A 20 -5.99 -5.07 7.51
N PHE A 21 -5.74 -6.37 7.42
CA PHE A 21 -6.73 -7.36 6.95
C PHE A 21 -7.85 -7.57 7.97
N GLU A 22 -7.54 -7.63 9.26
CA GLU A 22 -8.53 -7.71 10.34
C GLU A 22 -9.47 -6.50 10.32
N ASN A 23 -8.92 -5.31 10.10
CA ASN A 23 -9.72 -4.08 9.98
C ASN A 23 -10.64 -4.11 8.76
N LEU A 24 -10.22 -4.70 7.64
CA LEU A 24 -11.05 -4.83 6.44
C LEU A 24 -12.26 -5.74 6.63
N GLU A 25 -12.22 -6.68 7.56
CA GLU A 25 -13.36 -7.55 7.89
C GLU A 25 -14.52 -6.76 8.50
N THR A 26 -14.21 -5.71 9.25
CA THR A 26 -15.21 -4.85 9.91
C THR A 26 -15.51 -3.57 9.14
N ASN A 27 -14.52 -3.02 8.44
CA ASN A 27 -14.64 -1.81 7.64
C ASN A 27 -13.90 -1.98 6.30
N PRO A 28 -14.59 -2.40 5.24
CA PRO A 28 -13.97 -2.69 3.95
C PRO A 28 -13.63 -1.44 3.12
N LYS A 29 -13.48 -0.29 3.74
CA LYS A 29 -13.11 0.95 3.04
C LYS A 29 -11.60 1.12 3.03
N ALA A 30 -11.03 1.41 1.86
CA ALA A 30 -9.62 1.67 1.68
C ALA A 30 -9.38 2.93 0.87
N GLY A 31 -8.32 3.65 1.25
CA GLY A 31 -7.80 4.78 0.50
C GLY A 31 -6.34 4.55 0.15
N LEU A 32 -6.00 4.74 -1.11
CA LEU A 32 -4.63 4.65 -1.62
C LEU A 32 -4.12 6.02 -2.02
N ILE A 33 -2.83 6.22 -1.81
CA ILE A 33 -2.09 7.39 -2.27
C ILE A 33 -0.97 6.91 -3.16
N PHE A 34 -0.98 7.35 -4.41
CA PHE A 34 0.11 7.13 -5.34
C PHE A 34 0.97 8.38 -5.41
N MET A 35 2.27 8.19 -5.20
CA MET A 35 3.29 9.23 -5.24
C MET A 35 4.35 8.86 -6.26
N ILE A 36 4.72 9.83 -7.09
CA ILE A 36 5.81 9.67 -8.06
C ILE A 36 6.97 10.52 -7.54
N PRO A 37 8.14 9.94 -7.30
CA PRO A 37 9.31 10.70 -6.85
C PRO A 37 9.58 11.91 -7.73
N GLY A 38 9.71 13.09 -7.10
CA GLY A 38 9.91 14.36 -7.80
C GLY A 38 8.65 15.05 -8.30
N CYS A 39 7.46 14.43 -8.13
CA CYS A 39 6.18 15.03 -8.48
C CYS A 39 5.42 15.44 -7.21
N ASP A 40 5.03 16.71 -7.12
CA ASP A 40 4.31 17.23 -5.96
C ASP A 40 2.83 16.87 -5.94
N VAL A 41 2.32 16.43 -7.08
CA VAL A 41 0.93 15.98 -7.22
C VAL A 41 0.81 14.53 -6.78
N THR A 42 -0.22 14.21 -6.00
CA THR A 42 -0.56 12.84 -5.64
C THR A 42 -1.85 12.39 -6.31
N PHE A 43 -1.90 11.12 -6.70
CA PHE A 43 -3.11 10.50 -7.18
C PHE A 43 -3.74 9.65 -6.07
N ARG A 44 -5.03 9.82 -5.86
CA ARG A 44 -5.78 9.13 -4.82
C ARG A 44 -6.83 8.21 -5.41
N VAL A 45 -6.97 7.06 -4.77
CA VAL A 45 -8.00 6.07 -5.09
C VAL A 45 -8.70 5.69 -3.80
N ASN A 46 -10.01 5.82 -3.76
CA ASN A 46 -10.85 5.31 -2.70
C ASN A 46 -11.70 4.16 -3.25
N GLY A 47 -11.94 3.16 -2.42
CA GLY A 47 -12.73 2.02 -2.84
C GLY A 47 -13.04 1.05 -1.71
N ARG A 48 -13.68 -0.04 -2.11
CA ARG A 48 -13.96 -1.18 -1.24
C ARG A 48 -12.82 -2.19 -1.37
N ALA A 49 -12.24 -2.57 -0.25
CA ALA A 49 -11.17 -3.55 -0.18
C ALA A 49 -11.68 -4.89 0.34
N THR A 50 -11.26 -5.97 -0.32
CA THR A 50 -11.57 -7.34 0.07
C THR A 50 -10.27 -8.12 0.18
N ARG A 51 -10.09 -8.87 1.27
CA ARG A 51 -8.97 -9.79 1.42
C ARG A 51 -9.15 -10.97 0.48
N ILE A 52 -8.08 -11.34 -0.19
CA ILE A 52 -8.01 -12.52 -1.05
C ILE A 52 -6.91 -13.42 -0.51
N THR A 53 -7.26 -14.68 -0.28
CA THR A 53 -6.32 -15.69 0.21
C THR A 53 -5.80 -16.52 -0.95
N LYS A 54 -4.56 -16.97 -0.86
CA LYS A 54 -3.97 -17.91 -1.81
C LYS A 54 -4.62 -19.29 -1.60
N SER A 55 -5.15 -19.89 -2.68
CA SER A 55 -5.47 -21.32 -2.76
C SER A 55 -4.30 -22.05 -3.41
N ASP A 56 -4.38 -23.38 -3.49
CA ASP A 56 -3.36 -24.20 -4.16
C ASP A 56 -3.22 -23.87 -5.66
N ASP A 57 -4.28 -23.28 -6.24
CA ASP A 57 -4.36 -22.92 -7.66
C ASP A 57 -4.05 -21.43 -7.95
N GLY A 58 -3.71 -20.63 -6.94
CA GLY A 58 -3.41 -19.20 -7.10
C GLY A 58 -4.26 -18.27 -6.22
N LEU A 59 -4.34 -16.98 -6.57
CA LEU A 59 -5.22 -16.01 -5.91
C LEU A 59 -6.57 -15.98 -6.65
N ASN A 60 -7.60 -16.53 -6.01
CA ASN A 60 -8.94 -16.52 -6.57
C ASN A 60 -9.68 -15.22 -6.19
N GLY A 61 -10.16 -14.52 -7.21
CA GLY A 61 -11.05 -13.39 -7.03
C GLY A 61 -12.44 -13.79 -6.52
N PRO A 62 -13.23 -12.82 -6.01
CA PRO A 62 -14.61 -13.08 -5.59
C PRO A 62 -15.54 -13.53 -6.74
N ASP A 63 -15.13 -13.33 -7.97
CA ASP A 63 -15.79 -13.79 -9.20
C ASP A 63 -15.37 -15.22 -9.61
N GLY A 64 -14.56 -15.89 -8.80
CA GLY A 64 -14.04 -17.24 -9.06
C GLY A 64 -12.97 -17.31 -10.16
N LYS A 65 -12.53 -16.15 -10.68
CA LYS A 65 -11.43 -16.10 -11.64
C LYS A 65 -10.10 -16.21 -10.91
N GLU A 66 -9.28 -17.12 -11.37
CA GLU A 66 -7.89 -17.21 -10.97
C GLU A 66 -7.10 -16.05 -11.58
N TRP A 67 -6.30 -15.40 -10.73
CA TRP A 67 -5.37 -14.39 -11.19
C TRP A 67 -3.95 -14.90 -11.03
N ASP A 68 -3.25 -15.02 -12.14
CA ASP A 68 -1.83 -15.30 -12.15
C ASP A 68 -1.06 -14.08 -11.63
N VAL A 69 -0.95 -14.02 -10.32
CA VAL A 69 -0.26 -12.91 -9.64
C VAL A 69 1.26 -13.10 -9.70
N GLU A 70 1.72 -14.32 -9.87
CA GLU A 70 3.16 -14.64 -9.98
C GLU A 70 3.74 -14.07 -11.27
N ALA A 71 2.93 -13.94 -12.33
CA ALA A 71 3.34 -13.29 -13.59
C ALA A 71 3.72 -11.81 -13.43
N PHE A 72 3.31 -11.15 -12.33
CA PHE A 72 3.68 -9.75 -12.05
C PHE A 72 4.97 -9.60 -11.26
N PHE A 73 5.58 -10.68 -10.78
CA PHE A 73 6.79 -10.67 -9.97
C PHE A 73 7.89 -11.44 -10.68
N SER A 74 8.98 -10.73 -10.98
CA SER A 74 10.19 -11.30 -11.59
C SER A 74 11.18 -11.87 -10.57
N ASP A 75 10.78 -12.02 -9.31
CA ASP A 75 11.66 -12.41 -8.21
C ASP A 75 11.25 -13.77 -7.65
N ASP A 76 12.08 -14.79 -7.91
CA ASP A 76 11.90 -16.18 -7.43
C ASP A 76 11.91 -16.29 -5.89
N HIS A 77 12.32 -15.23 -5.17
CA HIS A 77 12.38 -15.19 -3.70
C HIS A 77 11.12 -14.60 -3.08
N THR A 78 10.23 -14.02 -3.88
CA THR A 78 9.04 -13.35 -3.39
C THR A 78 7.91 -14.34 -3.16
N LYS A 79 7.56 -14.58 -1.90
CA LYS A 79 6.41 -15.41 -1.54
C LYS A 79 5.18 -14.55 -1.32
N ILE A 80 4.18 -14.70 -2.20
CA ILE A 80 2.87 -14.09 -2.02
C ILE A 80 2.05 -14.93 -1.05
N LEU A 81 1.55 -14.31 0.00
CA LEU A 81 0.74 -14.95 1.04
C LEU A 81 -0.76 -14.79 0.78
N GLN A 82 -1.14 -13.61 0.33
CA GLN A 82 -2.51 -13.18 0.14
C GLN A 82 -2.52 -11.88 -0.68
N GLY A 83 -3.68 -11.29 -0.88
CA GLY A 83 -3.78 -10.00 -1.55
C GLY A 83 -4.95 -9.17 -1.03
N THR A 84 -4.95 -7.90 -1.41
CA THR A 84 -6.07 -6.99 -1.22
C THR A 84 -6.62 -6.59 -2.58
N LEU A 85 -7.83 -7.01 -2.88
CA LEU A 85 -8.58 -6.53 -4.04
C LEU A 85 -9.25 -5.22 -3.67
N ILE A 86 -9.10 -4.21 -4.49
CA ILE A 86 -9.78 -2.92 -4.33
C ILE A 86 -10.68 -2.68 -5.54
N GLU A 87 -11.98 -2.59 -5.28
CA GLU A 87 -12.98 -2.12 -6.21
C GLU A 87 -13.05 -0.60 -6.09
N ILE A 88 -12.72 0.11 -7.18
CA ILE A 88 -12.55 1.56 -7.19
C ILE A 88 -13.90 2.26 -7.21
N ASP A 89 -14.18 3.06 -6.18
CA ASP A 89 -15.34 3.93 -6.12
C ASP A 89 -15.04 5.34 -6.66
N GLN A 90 -13.82 5.84 -6.38
CA GLN A 90 -13.46 7.21 -6.69
C GLN A 90 -11.96 7.35 -6.94
N THR A 91 -11.61 8.17 -7.92
CA THR A 91 -10.23 8.60 -8.17
C THR A 91 -10.15 10.12 -8.28
N TYR A 92 -9.08 10.71 -7.79
CA TYR A 92 -8.84 12.14 -7.91
C TYR A 92 -7.39 12.54 -7.73
N ILE A 93 -7.04 13.69 -8.27
CA ILE A 93 -5.75 14.34 -8.07
C ILE A 93 -5.84 15.23 -6.83
N HIS A 94 -4.88 15.10 -5.93
CA HIS A 94 -4.83 15.92 -4.72
C HIS A 94 -3.84 17.08 -4.86
N CYS A 95 -4.18 18.20 -4.20
CA CYS A 95 -3.42 19.44 -4.20
C CYS A 95 -1.94 19.24 -3.80
N PRO A 96 -0.99 19.85 -4.53
CA PRO A 96 0.44 19.70 -4.26
C PRO A 96 0.96 20.54 -3.06
N ARG A 97 0.14 21.39 -2.44
CA ARG A 97 0.60 22.39 -1.45
C ARG A 97 1.39 21.81 -0.29
N SER A 98 0.98 20.65 0.25
CA SER A 98 1.69 20.02 1.37
C SER A 98 3.10 19.57 0.98
N PHE A 99 3.27 19.06 -0.23
CA PHE A 99 4.57 18.64 -0.76
C PHE A 99 5.49 19.84 -1.03
N LEU A 100 4.93 20.91 -1.58
CA LEU A 100 5.65 22.15 -1.84
C LEU A 100 6.10 22.81 -0.54
N PHE A 101 5.21 22.99 0.44
CA PHE A 101 5.56 23.62 1.71
C PHE A 101 6.50 22.81 2.59
N SER A 102 6.42 21.48 2.51
CA SER A 102 7.33 20.59 3.25
C SER A 102 8.66 20.38 2.54
N GLU A 103 8.83 20.92 1.33
CA GLU A 103 9.99 20.62 0.48
C GLU A 103 10.24 19.11 0.33
N PHE A 104 9.15 18.33 0.20
CA PHE A 104 9.16 16.88 0.34
C PHE A 104 10.18 16.19 -0.58
N TRP A 105 10.32 16.67 -1.81
CA TRP A 105 11.24 16.14 -2.80
C TRP A 105 12.57 16.93 -2.91
N ASN A 106 12.77 17.95 -2.05
CA ASN A 106 14.01 18.72 -2.06
C ASN A 106 15.17 17.86 -1.55
N THR A 107 16.20 17.68 -2.38
CA THR A 107 17.32 16.79 -2.07
C THR A 107 18.14 17.26 -0.86
N GLU A 108 18.26 18.56 -0.63
CA GLU A 108 18.98 19.09 0.52
C GLU A 108 18.18 18.89 1.82
N THR A 109 16.88 19.08 1.76
CA THR A 109 15.98 18.79 2.89
C THR A 109 16.00 17.29 3.22
N ILE A 110 15.98 16.41 2.22
CA ILE A 110 16.11 14.96 2.40
C ILE A 110 17.43 14.61 3.08
N LYS A 111 18.57 15.12 2.59
CA LYS A 111 19.89 14.89 3.20
C LYS A 111 19.98 15.42 4.63
N LYS A 112 19.40 16.60 4.91
CA LYS A 112 19.32 17.16 6.25
C LYS A 112 18.55 16.25 7.20
N ASN A 113 17.39 15.76 6.79
CA ASN A 113 16.56 14.86 7.59
C ASN A 113 17.23 13.51 7.84
N GLN A 114 17.95 12.97 6.85
CA GLN A 114 18.74 11.74 7.02
C GLN A 114 19.85 11.91 8.07
N LYS A 115 20.57 13.05 8.04
CA LYS A 115 21.61 13.35 9.02
C LYS A 115 21.05 13.60 10.42
N ALA A 116 19.90 14.24 10.52
CA ALA A 116 19.24 14.54 11.79
C ALA A 116 18.59 13.30 12.44
N ASN A 117 18.47 12.18 11.70
CA ASN A 117 17.84 10.96 12.18
C ASN A 117 16.49 11.22 12.87
N VAL A 118 15.64 12.00 12.23
CA VAL A 118 14.37 12.51 12.79
C VAL A 118 13.41 11.43 13.26
N THR A 119 13.65 10.18 12.86
CA THR A 119 12.84 9.01 13.23
C THR A 119 13.46 8.15 14.33
N ALA A 120 14.65 8.52 14.85
CA ALA A 120 15.38 7.71 15.84
C ALA A 120 14.53 7.36 17.06
N ASP A 121 13.73 8.31 17.54
CA ASP A 121 12.88 8.14 18.72
C ASP A 121 11.52 7.47 18.44
N TRP A 122 11.13 7.35 17.17
CA TRP A 122 9.80 6.82 16.82
C TRP A 122 9.68 5.34 17.17
N GLY A 123 10.72 4.56 16.94
CA GLY A 123 10.74 3.13 17.26
C GLY A 123 10.55 2.83 18.75
N VAL A 124 11.10 3.68 19.62
CA VAL A 124 10.96 3.56 21.08
C VAL A 124 9.53 3.91 21.53
N ARG A 125 8.94 4.95 20.94
CA ARG A 125 7.56 5.35 21.26
C ARG A 125 6.54 4.28 20.80
N TRP A 126 6.72 3.74 19.61
CA TRP A 126 5.85 2.68 19.08
C TRP A 126 5.87 1.43 19.93
N ARG A 127 7.06 0.96 20.37
CA ARG A 127 7.17 -0.22 21.25
C ARG A 127 6.44 -0.03 22.58
N LYS A 128 6.49 1.18 23.16
CA LYS A 128 5.82 1.48 24.43
C LYS A 128 4.28 1.59 24.32
N THR A 129 3.75 1.73 23.12
CA THR A 129 2.31 1.87 22.89
C THR A 129 1.63 0.50 22.77
N PHE A 130 2.38 -0.56 22.48
CA PHE A 130 1.86 -1.91 22.24
C PHE A 130 2.34 -2.94 23.26
N GLU A 131 3.08 -2.55 24.29
CA GLU A 131 3.37 -3.32 25.50
C GLU A 131 2.31 -3.05 26.58
#